data_5ee3523fe7f9f9113cd1aa25078b8c10
#
_entry.id   5ee3523fe7f9f9113cd1aa25078b8c10
#
_cell.length_a   1.000
_cell.length_b   1.000
_cell.length_c   1.000
_cell.angle_alpha   90.00
_cell.angle_beta   90.00
_cell.angle_gamma   90.00
#
_symmetry.space_group_name_H-M   'P 1'
#
loop_
_entity.id
_entity.type
_entity.pdbx_description
1 polymer ?
#
loop_
_entity_poly.entity_id
_entity_poly.type
_entity_poly.pdbx_seq_one_letter_code
_entity_poly.pdbx_strand_id
1 'polypeptide(L)'
;MSTDAQQDSRDSRDGRDGRDGSGNQDFQDWQRWHEERIVAVAAPHGPLSLTGTHWLSDYPDGRIPAVPGQWRTGRDEVVLTGAPEDGLTVDGKPLAGEAGLTADRGPIGSSRVARGERRLVLLSREGQWAVREFDPHSPARHDFRTIDATPYDARWSLEGTFRPYDTARTVRVANADGRERGLGLGGEIAFTLDGTEHTLQAAVEPDGSLWAVFADATSGNSSYRFRFLRPGAPDEDGRVKVDFNRALLPPCAFADHFICPFPPPGNTLTAAVAAGERNRIDA
;
A
#
# COMPACT_ATOMS: atom_id res chain seq x y z
N MET A 1 59.06 60.93 -8.62
CA MET A 1 59.35 59.48 -8.42
C MET A 1 58.05 58.87 -7.96
N SER A 2 57.39 58.27 -8.87
CA SER A 2 56.10 57.59 -8.70
C SER A 2 56.30 56.21 -8.11
N THR A 3 55.42 55.77 -7.23
CA THR A 3 55.23 54.36 -6.88
C THR A 3 53.70 54.10 -6.86
N ASP A 4 53.34 53.34 -7.84
CA ASP A 4 52.03 52.73 -8.05
C ASP A 4 51.75 51.71 -6.94
N ALA A 5 50.55 51.76 -6.32
CA ALA A 5 50.03 50.72 -5.48
C ALA A 5 48.83 50.09 -6.14
N GLN A 6 49.04 48.88 -6.61
CA GLN A 6 48.05 48.02 -7.28
C GLN A 6 47.09 47.42 -6.25
N GLN A 7 45.81 47.70 -6.39
CA GLN A 7 44.74 47.21 -5.54
C GLN A 7 44.27 45.84 -6.08
N ASP A 8 44.50 44.80 -5.30
CA ASP A 8 44.08 43.42 -5.55
C ASP A 8 42.63 43.19 -5.05
N SER A 9 41.68 43.20 -5.94
CA SER A 9 40.26 42.92 -5.63
C SER A 9 40.00 41.40 -5.67
N ARG A 10 39.93 40.78 -4.49
CA ARG A 10 39.50 39.38 -4.33
C ARG A 10 38.00 39.27 -4.55
N ASP A 11 37.66 38.65 -5.66
CA ASP A 11 36.30 38.21 -6.05
C ASP A 11 35.90 37.02 -5.15
N SER A 12 35.03 37.28 -4.19
CA SER A 12 34.41 36.24 -3.36
C SER A 12 33.19 35.70 -4.09
N ARG A 13 33.37 34.64 -4.88
CA ARG A 13 32.27 33.90 -5.48
C ARG A 13 31.53 33.10 -4.41
N ASP A 14 30.34 33.56 -4.16
CA ASP A 14 29.33 33.01 -3.28
C ASP A 14 28.87 31.63 -3.79
N GLY A 15 29.19 30.57 -3.08
CA GLY A 15 28.80 29.20 -3.38
C GLY A 15 27.43 28.86 -2.76
N ARG A 16 26.35 29.52 -3.21
CA ARG A 16 24.99 29.31 -2.66
C ARG A 16 23.95 28.71 -3.59
N ASP A 17 24.33 28.16 -4.74
CA ASP A 17 23.37 27.84 -5.80
C ASP A 17 23.07 26.33 -5.99
N GLY A 18 23.53 25.47 -5.09
CA GLY A 18 23.33 23.99 -5.26
C GLY A 18 22.20 23.37 -4.42
N ARG A 19 21.64 24.04 -3.40
CA ARG A 19 20.66 23.46 -2.47
C ARG A 19 19.20 23.75 -2.78
N ASP A 20 18.90 24.83 -3.48
CA ASP A 20 17.52 25.19 -3.82
C ASP A 20 16.91 24.35 -4.94
N GLY A 21 17.71 23.81 -5.85
CA GLY A 21 17.22 23.00 -6.98
C GLY A 21 16.70 21.62 -6.57
N SER A 22 17.35 20.94 -5.63
CA SER A 22 16.96 19.59 -5.23
C SER A 22 15.67 19.55 -4.39
N GLY A 23 15.48 20.52 -3.50
CA GLY A 23 14.27 20.61 -2.68
C GLY A 23 13.01 20.88 -3.48
N ASN A 24 13.11 21.64 -4.57
CA ASN A 24 12.00 21.90 -5.48
C ASN A 24 11.65 20.66 -6.31
N GLN A 25 12.65 19.89 -6.75
CA GLN A 25 12.44 18.65 -7.49
C GLN A 25 11.77 17.58 -6.61
N ASP A 26 12.24 17.36 -5.38
CA ASP A 26 11.65 16.41 -4.44
C ASP A 26 10.18 16.74 -4.12
N PHE A 27 9.87 18.03 -3.96
CA PHE A 27 8.50 18.51 -3.79
C PHE A 27 7.61 18.21 -5.01
N GLN A 28 8.10 18.48 -6.22
CA GLN A 28 7.35 18.20 -7.47
C GLN A 28 7.14 16.68 -7.66
N ASP A 29 8.13 15.87 -7.31
CA ASP A 29 8.03 14.41 -7.39
C ASP A 29 7.04 13.86 -6.36
N TRP A 30 6.97 14.46 -5.18
CA TRP A 30 5.96 14.13 -4.17
C TRP A 30 4.55 14.54 -4.63
N GLN A 31 4.37 15.73 -5.21
CA GLN A 31 3.07 16.19 -5.71
C GLN A 31 2.54 15.23 -6.78
N ARG A 32 3.38 14.88 -7.77
CA ARG A 32 3.01 13.94 -8.83
C ARG A 32 2.62 12.58 -8.26
N TRP A 33 3.44 12.05 -7.35
CA TRP A 33 3.15 10.79 -6.67
C TRP A 33 1.80 10.84 -5.93
N HIS A 34 1.49 11.93 -5.23
CA HIS A 34 0.24 12.08 -4.50
C HIS A 34 -0.97 12.18 -5.43
N GLU A 35 -0.86 12.91 -6.53
CA GLU A 35 -1.89 12.98 -7.57
C GLU A 35 -2.14 11.62 -8.21
N GLU A 36 -1.09 10.90 -8.59
CA GLU A 36 -1.18 9.53 -9.12
C GLU A 36 -1.83 8.57 -8.12
N ARG A 37 -1.54 8.75 -6.84
CA ARG A 37 -2.13 7.96 -5.75
C ARG A 37 -3.64 8.18 -5.65
N ILE A 38 -4.11 9.42 -5.70
CA ILE A 38 -5.54 9.77 -5.69
C ILE A 38 -6.25 9.12 -6.89
N VAL A 39 -5.66 9.25 -8.08
CA VAL A 39 -6.20 8.62 -9.31
C VAL A 39 -6.26 7.09 -9.17
N ALA A 40 -5.21 6.48 -8.64
CA ALA A 40 -5.12 5.02 -8.49
C ALA A 40 -6.17 4.46 -7.51
N VAL A 41 -6.43 5.13 -6.38
CA VAL A 41 -7.44 4.66 -5.43
C VAL A 41 -8.86 4.83 -5.95
N ALA A 42 -9.11 5.86 -6.78
CA ALA A 42 -10.39 6.13 -7.43
C ALA A 42 -10.58 5.40 -8.77
N ALA A 43 -9.60 4.64 -9.23
CA ALA A 43 -9.69 3.89 -10.48
C ALA A 43 -10.90 2.93 -10.47
N PRO A 44 -11.47 2.55 -11.64
CA PRO A 44 -12.64 1.67 -11.72
C PRO A 44 -12.53 0.36 -10.93
N HIS A 45 -11.30 -0.17 -10.81
CA HIS A 45 -10.99 -1.35 -10.01
C HIS A 45 -9.91 -1.04 -8.96
N GLY A 46 -9.85 0.21 -8.49
CA GLY A 46 -9.02 0.64 -7.36
C GLY A 46 -9.59 0.23 -6.00
N PRO A 47 -8.90 0.58 -4.90
CA PRO A 47 -9.34 0.20 -3.56
C PRO A 47 -10.78 0.61 -3.20
N LEU A 48 -11.25 1.75 -3.68
CA LEU A 48 -12.61 2.25 -3.41
C LEU A 48 -13.70 1.39 -4.07
N SER A 49 -13.36 0.55 -5.04
CA SER A 49 -14.33 -0.30 -5.73
C SER A 49 -14.57 -1.65 -5.05
N LEU A 50 -13.81 -2.00 -3.99
CA LEU A 50 -14.00 -3.26 -3.28
C LEU A 50 -15.28 -3.21 -2.44
N THR A 51 -16.27 -4.04 -2.80
CA THR A 51 -17.59 -4.10 -2.16
C THR A 51 -17.78 -5.35 -1.28
N GLY A 52 -16.90 -6.34 -1.38
CA GLY A 52 -16.96 -7.54 -0.57
C GLY A 52 -15.69 -8.39 -0.62
N THR A 53 -15.40 -9.05 0.49
CA THR A 53 -14.44 -10.17 0.58
C THR A 53 -15.16 -11.33 1.24
N HIS A 54 -15.42 -12.38 0.46
CA HIS A 54 -16.25 -13.52 0.85
C HIS A 54 -15.36 -14.75 1.02
N TRP A 55 -15.11 -15.15 2.26
CA TRP A 55 -14.36 -16.37 2.56
C TRP A 55 -15.21 -17.59 2.25
N LEU A 56 -14.74 -18.50 1.39
CA LEU A 56 -15.53 -19.67 0.97
C LEU A 56 -15.86 -20.61 2.13
N SER A 57 -15.05 -20.59 3.19
CA SER A 57 -15.34 -21.31 4.44
C SER A 57 -16.63 -20.86 5.14
N ASP A 58 -17.07 -19.63 4.89
CA ASP A 58 -18.27 -19.07 5.51
C ASP A 58 -19.54 -19.46 4.72
N TYR A 59 -19.37 -20.12 3.57
CA TYR A 59 -20.45 -20.55 2.64
C TYR A 59 -20.30 -22.04 2.29
N PRO A 60 -20.69 -22.98 3.18
CA PRO A 60 -20.48 -24.41 2.99
C PRO A 60 -21.16 -24.99 1.74
N ASP A 61 -22.26 -24.40 1.28
CA ASP A 61 -22.95 -24.75 0.04
C ASP A 61 -22.32 -24.10 -1.20
N GLY A 62 -21.30 -23.25 -1.03
CA GLY A 62 -20.63 -22.52 -2.07
C GLY A 62 -21.42 -21.37 -2.66
N ARG A 63 -22.55 -20.97 -2.05
CA ARG A 63 -23.42 -19.90 -2.56
C ARG A 63 -23.21 -18.62 -1.75
N ILE A 64 -22.66 -17.62 -2.41
CA ILE A 64 -22.43 -16.29 -1.83
C ILE A 64 -23.63 -15.41 -2.21
N PRO A 65 -24.39 -14.85 -1.25
CA PRO A 65 -25.62 -14.12 -1.57
C PRO A 65 -25.47 -12.97 -2.55
N ALA A 66 -24.32 -12.26 -2.50
CA ALA A 66 -24.04 -11.11 -3.36
C ALA A 66 -23.37 -11.47 -4.68
N VAL A 67 -22.81 -12.69 -4.82
CA VAL A 67 -21.99 -13.11 -5.95
C VAL A 67 -22.61 -14.34 -6.62
N PRO A 68 -23.01 -14.26 -7.90
CA PRO A 68 -23.66 -15.37 -8.57
C PRO A 68 -22.74 -16.58 -8.79
N GLY A 69 -23.35 -17.71 -9.13
CA GLY A 69 -22.68 -18.98 -9.30
C GLY A 69 -22.50 -19.74 -7.99
N GLN A 70 -21.87 -20.90 -8.08
CA GLN A 70 -21.52 -21.75 -6.95
C GLN A 70 -20.01 -21.94 -6.91
N TRP A 71 -19.40 -21.62 -5.77
CA TRP A 71 -17.95 -21.59 -5.56
C TRP A 71 -17.53 -22.70 -4.61
N ARG A 72 -16.87 -23.72 -5.11
CA ARG A 72 -16.44 -24.88 -4.32
C ARG A 72 -14.94 -24.96 -4.25
N THR A 73 -14.41 -25.14 -3.06
CA THR A 73 -12.98 -25.33 -2.84
C THR A 73 -12.56 -26.73 -3.26
N GLY A 74 -11.61 -26.83 -4.21
CA GLY A 74 -10.87 -28.05 -4.54
C GLY A 74 -9.57 -28.11 -3.76
N ARG A 75 -8.65 -29.00 -4.18
CA ARG A 75 -7.34 -29.16 -3.51
C ARG A 75 -6.48 -27.90 -3.68
N ASP A 76 -6.26 -27.45 -4.91
CA ASP A 76 -5.36 -26.35 -5.27
C ASP A 76 -6.06 -25.29 -6.14
N GLU A 77 -7.36 -25.38 -6.29
CA GLU A 77 -8.20 -24.52 -7.11
C GLU A 77 -9.57 -24.32 -6.48
N VAL A 78 -10.33 -23.40 -7.04
CA VAL A 78 -11.77 -23.25 -6.78
C VAL A 78 -12.53 -23.60 -8.06
N VAL A 79 -13.55 -24.42 -7.95
CA VAL A 79 -14.47 -24.72 -9.06
C VAL A 79 -15.65 -23.76 -8.97
N LEU A 80 -15.80 -22.94 -10.00
CA LEU A 80 -16.96 -22.07 -10.20
C LEU A 80 -17.94 -22.76 -11.13
N THR A 81 -19.16 -23.02 -10.67
CA THR A 81 -20.28 -23.48 -11.48
C THR A 81 -21.23 -22.32 -11.71
N GLY A 82 -21.58 -22.05 -12.97
CA GLY A 82 -22.49 -20.96 -13.34
C GLY A 82 -23.43 -21.35 -14.46
N ALA A 83 -24.58 -20.68 -14.51
CA ALA A 83 -25.56 -20.75 -15.56
C ALA A 83 -25.53 -19.48 -16.43
N PRO A 84 -26.02 -19.49 -17.67
CA PRO A 84 -26.01 -18.32 -18.54
C PRO A 84 -26.70 -17.08 -17.92
N GLU A 85 -27.74 -17.30 -17.12
CA GLU A 85 -28.50 -16.26 -16.42
C GLU A 85 -27.72 -15.57 -15.29
N ASP A 86 -26.64 -16.18 -14.80
CA ASP A 86 -25.74 -15.57 -13.80
C ASP A 86 -24.97 -14.38 -14.40
N GLY A 87 -24.85 -14.31 -15.72
CA GLY A 87 -24.15 -13.25 -16.43
C GLY A 87 -22.63 -13.25 -16.17
N LEU A 88 -22.10 -14.39 -15.74
CA LEU A 88 -20.67 -14.56 -15.47
C LEU A 88 -19.89 -14.82 -16.77
N THR A 89 -18.68 -14.29 -16.80
CA THR A 89 -17.68 -14.63 -17.82
C THR A 89 -16.40 -15.14 -17.15
N VAL A 90 -15.74 -16.10 -17.80
CA VAL A 90 -14.40 -16.56 -17.42
C VAL A 90 -13.50 -16.39 -18.64
N ASP A 91 -12.37 -15.70 -18.47
CA ASP A 91 -11.45 -15.35 -19.56
C ASP A 91 -12.18 -14.67 -20.75
N GLY A 92 -13.16 -13.81 -20.42
CA GLY A 92 -13.97 -13.06 -21.39
C GLY A 92 -15.05 -13.86 -22.10
N LYS A 93 -15.25 -15.16 -21.80
CA LYS A 93 -16.28 -16.02 -22.41
C LYS A 93 -17.43 -16.26 -21.43
N PRO A 94 -18.69 -16.24 -21.87
CA PRO A 94 -19.83 -16.59 -21.02
C PRO A 94 -19.62 -17.95 -20.35
N LEU A 95 -19.88 -18.01 -19.05
CA LEU A 95 -19.82 -19.26 -18.29
C LEU A 95 -21.16 -19.99 -18.37
N ALA A 96 -21.11 -21.23 -18.85
CA ALA A 96 -22.20 -22.17 -18.79
C ALA A 96 -21.65 -23.55 -18.41
N GLY A 97 -21.80 -23.92 -17.13
CA GLY A 97 -21.18 -25.12 -16.55
C GLY A 97 -20.08 -24.80 -15.55
N GLU A 98 -18.97 -25.51 -15.60
CA GLU A 98 -17.90 -25.43 -14.59
C GLU A 98 -16.61 -24.86 -15.16
N ALA A 99 -15.88 -24.11 -14.31
CA ALA A 99 -14.54 -23.62 -14.59
C ALA A 99 -13.64 -23.77 -13.36
N GLY A 100 -12.45 -24.36 -13.55
CA GLY A 100 -11.39 -24.41 -12.54
C GLY A 100 -10.60 -23.10 -12.49
N LEU A 101 -10.43 -22.54 -11.31
CA LEU A 101 -9.84 -21.24 -11.07
C LEU A 101 -8.74 -21.33 -10.02
N THR A 102 -7.59 -20.75 -10.33
CA THR A 102 -6.51 -20.50 -9.36
C THR A 102 -6.59 -19.07 -8.83
N ALA A 103 -5.85 -18.77 -7.75
CA ALA A 103 -5.78 -17.41 -7.25
C ALA A 103 -5.25 -16.44 -8.31
N ASP A 104 -5.91 -15.28 -8.42
CA ASP A 104 -5.47 -14.20 -9.30
C ASP A 104 -4.13 -13.63 -8.81
N ARG A 105 -3.22 -13.36 -9.75
CA ARG A 105 -1.87 -12.82 -9.48
C ARG A 105 -1.61 -11.50 -10.20
N GLY A 106 -2.51 -11.11 -11.11
CA GLY A 106 -2.38 -9.91 -11.92
C GLY A 106 -3.15 -8.72 -11.37
N PRO A 107 -3.15 -7.60 -12.11
CA PRO A 107 -3.99 -6.45 -11.82
C PRO A 107 -5.47 -6.84 -11.75
N ILE A 108 -6.23 -6.20 -10.87
CA ILE A 108 -7.65 -6.51 -10.62
C ILE A 108 -8.48 -6.45 -11.91
N GLY A 109 -8.21 -5.46 -12.78
CA GLY A 109 -8.90 -5.33 -14.06
C GLY A 109 -8.71 -6.50 -15.04
N SER A 110 -7.66 -7.33 -14.83
CA SER A 110 -7.37 -8.54 -15.60
C SER A 110 -7.82 -9.84 -14.91
N SER A 111 -8.63 -9.76 -13.84
CA SER A 111 -9.20 -10.93 -13.20
C SER A 111 -9.96 -11.79 -14.22
N ARG A 112 -9.78 -13.10 -14.11
CA ARG A 112 -10.38 -14.09 -15.04
C ARG A 112 -11.89 -14.08 -14.98
N VAL A 113 -12.48 -13.81 -13.80
CA VAL A 113 -13.93 -13.84 -13.60
C VAL A 113 -14.48 -12.41 -13.58
N ALA A 114 -15.53 -12.20 -14.38
CA ALA A 114 -16.24 -10.93 -14.41
C ALA A 114 -17.77 -11.13 -14.48
N ARG A 115 -18.50 -10.09 -14.04
CA ARG A 115 -19.94 -9.92 -14.25
C ARG A 115 -20.20 -8.50 -14.74
N GLY A 116 -20.36 -8.35 -16.05
CA GLY A 116 -20.36 -7.01 -16.65
C GLY A 116 -19.03 -6.29 -16.35
N GLU A 117 -19.10 -5.11 -15.78
CA GLU A 117 -17.93 -4.32 -15.41
C GLU A 117 -17.29 -4.73 -14.08
N ARG A 118 -18.01 -5.49 -13.24
CA ARG A 118 -17.49 -6.00 -11.97
C ARG A 118 -16.41 -7.04 -12.19
N ARG A 119 -15.44 -7.09 -11.30
CA ARG A 119 -14.38 -8.11 -11.25
C ARG A 119 -14.50 -8.94 -9.98
N LEU A 120 -14.46 -10.26 -10.17
CA LEU A 120 -14.50 -11.24 -9.09
C LEU A 120 -13.09 -11.83 -8.95
N VAL A 121 -12.33 -11.34 -7.98
CA VAL A 121 -10.92 -11.69 -7.81
C VAL A 121 -10.80 -12.82 -6.80
N LEU A 122 -10.28 -13.94 -7.24
CA LEU A 122 -10.03 -15.10 -6.38
C LEU A 122 -8.69 -14.94 -5.66
N LEU A 123 -8.70 -15.04 -4.34
CA LEU A 123 -7.49 -14.99 -3.53
C LEU A 123 -7.38 -16.19 -2.59
N SER A 124 -6.15 -16.54 -2.24
CA SER A 124 -5.85 -17.54 -1.21
C SER A 124 -4.92 -16.93 -0.15
N ARG A 125 -5.22 -17.16 1.11
CA ARG A 125 -4.38 -16.78 2.27
C ARG A 125 -4.35 -17.91 3.29
N GLU A 126 -3.16 -18.39 3.60
CA GLU A 126 -2.95 -19.50 4.56
C GLU A 126 -3.85 -20.72 4.24
N GLY A 127 -3.99 -21.07 2.95
CA GLY A 127 -4.83 -22.17 2.49
C GLY A 127 -6.33 -21.91 2.49
N GLN A 128 -6.78 -20.73 2.91
CA GLN A 128 -8.17 -20.33 2.83
C GLN A 128 -8.44 -19.54 1.55
N TRP A 129 -9.54 -19.83 0.89
CA TRP A 129 -9.97 -19.19 -0.34
C TRP A 129 -11.03 -18.14 -0.09
N ALA A 130 -10.95 -17.03 -0.81
CA ALA A 130 -11.98 -16.01 -0.81
C ALA A 130 -12.19 -15.42 -2.21
N VAL A 131 -13.39 -14.90 -2.43
CA VAL A 131 -13.76 -14.10 -3.60
C VAL A 131 -13.91 -12.66 -3.19
N ARG A 132 -13.22 -11.75 -3.87
CA ARG A 132 -13.39 -10.29 -3.74
C ARG A 132 -14.21 -9.77 -4.90
N GLU A 133 -15.21 -8.96 -4.59
CA GLU A 133 -15.99 -8.25 -5.58
C GLU A 133 -15.54 -6.79 -5.69
N PHE A 134 -15.13 -6.38 -6.90
CA PHE A 134 -14.82 -5.01 -7.24
C PHE A 134 -15.88 -4.45 -8.18
N ASP A 135 -16.62 -3.44 -7.71
CA ASP A 135 -17.67 -2.76 -8.47
C ASP A 135 -17.19 -1.34 -8.84
N PRO A 136 -17.01 -1.04 -10.14
CA PRO A 136 -16.65 0.30 -10.58
C PRO A 136 -17.70 1.37 -10.26
N HIS A 137 -18.91 0.99 -9.89
CA HIS A 137 -20.02 1.87 -9.50
C HIS A 137 -20.27 1.87 -7.98
N SER A 138 -19.27 1.45 -7.17
CA SER A 138 -19.42 1.45 -5.71
C SER A 138 -19.72 2.84 -5.16
N PRO A 139 -20.59 2.98 -4.14
CA PRO A 139 -20.85 4.27 -3.48
C PRO A 139 -19.57 4.95 -3.00
N ALA A 140 -18.64 4.18 -2.43
CA ALA A 140 -17.38 4.71 -1.93
C ALA A 140 -16.54 5.46 -3.00
N ARG A 141 -16.63 5.07 -4.27
CA ARG A 141 -16.00 5.81 -5.36
C ARG A 141 -16.72 7.11 -5.71
N HIS A 142 -18.04 7.14 -5.61
CA HIS A 142 -18.84 8.35 -5.88
C HIS A 142 -18.64 9.41 -4.81
N ASP A 143 -18.54 8.99 -3.56
CA ASP A 143 -18.42 9.88 -2.41
C ASP A 143 -17.00 10.40 -2.23
N PHE A 144 -16.00 9.69 -2.76
CA PHE A 144 -14.59 10.05 -2.60
C PHE A 144 -14.23 11.38 -3.26
N ARG A 145 -13.57 12.25 -2.52
CA ARG A 145 -13.01 13.51 -3.03
C ARG A 145 -11.50 13.46 -3.18
N THR A 146 -10.80 13.11 -2.11
CA THR A 146 -9.34 13.14 -2.10
C THR A 146 -8.77 12.34 -0.92
N ILE A 147 -7.45 12.24 -0.90
CA ILE A 147 -6.67 11.80 0.24
C ILE A 147 -6.11 13.04 0.93
N ASP A 148 -6.44 13.23 2.19
CA ASP A 148 -5.83 14.25 3.02
C ASP A 148 -4.39 13.84 3.35
N ALA A 149 -3.43 14.69 3.02
CA ALA A 149 -2.02 14.47 3.29
C ALA A 149 -1.38 15.73 3.91
N THR A 150 -0.40 15.52 4.77
CA THR A 150 0.41 16.65 5.27
C THR A 150 1.23 17.23 4.12
N PRO A 151 1.34 18.57 3.99
CA PRO A 151 2.22 19.17 3.01
C PRO A 151 3.65 18.62 3.10
N TYR A 152 4.31 18.49 1.95
CA TYR A 152 5.67 18.00 1.87
C TYR A 152 6.62 18.84 2.74
N ASP A 153 7.47 18.15 3.50
CA ASP A 153 8.56 18.76 4.27
C ASP A 153 9.77 17.83 4.18
N ALA A 154 10.88 18.34 3.65
CA ALA A 154 12.11 17.58 3.44
C ALA A 154 12.68 16.95 4.73
N ARG A 155 12.37 17.49 5.90
CA ARG A 155 12.78 16.91 7.20
C ARG A 155 12.23 15.49 7.44
N TRP A 156 11.16 15.09 6.75
CA TRP A 156 10.56 13.77 6.84
C TRP A 156 11.13 12.76 5.85
N SER A 157 12.12 13.17 5.06
CA SER A 157 12.90 12.30 4.19
C SER A 157 14.24 12.00 4.86
N LEU A 158 14.32 10.85 5.53
CA LEU A 158 15.42 10.48 6.41
C LEU A 158 16.33 9.44 5.73
N GLU A 159 17.61 9.48 6.08
CA GLU A 159 18.51 8.37 5.82
C GLU A 159 18.27 7.26 6.86
N GLY A 160 18.17 6.02 6.37
CA GLY A 160 18.04 4.85 7.21
C GLY A 160 19.00 3.74 6.80
N THR A 161 19.07 2.71 7.61
CA THR A 161 19.86 1.51 7.33
C THR A 161 18.96 0.29 7.51
N PHE A 162 18.86 -0.55 6.48
CA PHE A 162 18.19 -1.84 6.56
C PHE A 162 19.17 -2.89 7.10
N ARG A 163 18.74 -3.60 8.11
CA ARG A 163 19.46 -4.72 8.73
C ARG A 163 18.66 -6.00 8.49
N PRO A 164 19.05 -6.83 7.52
CA PRO A 164 18.33 -8.08 7.26
C PRO A 164 18.44 -9.02 8.46
N TYR A 165 17.41 -9.82 8.68
CA TYR A 165 17.48 -10.93 9.65
C TYR A 165 18.26 -12.09 9.04
N ASP A 166 18.98 -12.85 9.84
CA ASP A 166 19.68 -14.07 9.41
C ASP A 166 18.72 -15.08 8.76
N THR A 167 17.50 -15.14 9.26
CA THR A 167 16.39 -15.92 8.70
C THR A 167 15.10 -15.10 8.71
N ALA A 168 14.32 -15.19 7.65
CA ALA A 168 13.01 -14.56 7.61
C ALA A 168 12.15 -14.99 8.79
N ARG A 169 11.44 -14.06 9.42
CA ARG A 169 10.57 -14.28 10.57
C ARG A 169 9.12 -14.13 10.15
N THR A 170 8.24 -14.87 10.79
CA THR A 170 6.80 -14.69 10.66
C THR A 170 6.21 -14.36 12.02
N VAL A 171 5.53 -13.24 12.13
CA VAL A 171 4.82 -12.84 13.35
C VAL A 171 3.31 -12.91 13.10
N ARG A 172 2.55 -13.32 14.12
CA ARG A 172 1.08 -13.30 14.05
C ARG A 172 0.60 -11.88 14.38
N VAL A 173 -0.21 -11.30 13.50
CA VAL A 173 -0.80 -9.96 13.70
C VAL A 173 -2.29 -10.00 13.40
N ALA A 174 -3.05 -9.19 14.12
CA ALA A 174 -4.43 -8.95 13.79
C ALA A 174 -4.54 -8.27 12.43
N ASN A 175 -5.57 -8.60 11.66
CA ASN A 175 -5.88 -7.98 10.39
C ASN A 175 -7.19 -7.19 10.47
N ALA A 176 -7.44 -6.33 9.51
CA ALA A 176 -8.60 -5.44 9.50
C ALA A 176 -9.95 -6.17 9.51
N ASP A 177 -9.99 -7.44 9.09
CA ASP A 177 -11.17 -8.31 9.14
C ASP A 177 -11.33 -9.07 10.48
N GLY A 178 -10.53 -8.72 11.50
CA GLY A 178 -10.59 -9.33 12.84
C GLY A 178 -9.90 -10.69 12.97
N ARG A 179 -9.31 -11.24 11.90
CA ARG A 179 -8.58 -12.52 11.95
C ARG A 179 -7.08 -12.26 12.12
N GLU A 180 -6.40 -13.17 12.82
CA GLU A 180 -4.94 -13.15 12.92
C GLU A 180 -4.30 -13.94 11.78
N ARG A 181 -3.24 -13.36 11.18
CA ARG A 181 -2.45 -14.00 10.12
C ARG A 181 -0.97 -13.76 10.29
N GLY A 182 -0.18 -14.61 9.65
CA GLY A 182 1.26 -14.44 9.59
C GLY A 182 1.65 -13.24 8.73
N LEU A 183 2.50 -12.37 9.28
CA LEU A 183 3.19 -11.32 8.56
C LEU A 183 4.66 -11.69 8.44
N GLY A 184 5.14 -11.91 7.22
CA GLY A 184 6.56 -12.19 6.95
C GLY A 184 7.39 -10.93 7.12
N LEU A 185 8.50 -11.03 7.84
CA LEU A 185 9.44 -9.95 8.10
C LEU A 185 10.84 -10.38 7.69
N GLY A 186 11.54 -9.56 6.88
CA GLY A 186 12.88 -9.83 6.38
C GLY A 186 13.99 -9.09 7.12
N GLY A 187 13.67 -8.05 7.88
CA GLY A 187 14.67 -7.26 8.59
C GLY A 187 14.08 -6.05 9.31
N GLU A 188 14.96 -5.15 9.72
CA GLU A 188 14.64 -3.90 10.41
C GLU A 188 15.24 -2.70 9.68
N ILE A 189 14.48 -1.61 9.59
CA ILE A 189 14.93 -0.33 9.10
C ILE A 189 15.23 0.54 10.33
N ALA A 190 16.51 0.87 10.56
CA ALA A 190 16.92 1.81 11.59
C ALA A 190 17.06 3.21 11.00
N PHE A 191 16.59 4.22 11.71
CA PHE A 191 16.69 5.63 11.30
C PHE A 191 16.67 6.54 12.53
N THR A 192 17.12 7.78 12.37
CA THR A 192 17.08 8.79 13.44
C THR A 192 16.03 9.83 13.13
N LEU A 193 15.12 10.06 14.08
CA LEU A 193 14.10 11.11 14.03
C LEU A 193 14.22 11.98 15.28
N ASP A 194 14.36 13.29 15.11
CA ASP A 194 14.54 14.27 16.19
C ASP A 194 15.63 13.87 17.23
N GLY A 195 16.75 13.31 16.72
CA GLY A 195 17.89 12.88 17.54
C GLY A 195 17.68 11.53 18.27
N THR A 196 16.54 10.88 18.10
CA THR A 196 16.25 9.57 18.68
C THR A 196 16.31 8.48 17.60
N GLU A 197 17.01 7.37 17.91
CA GLU A 197 17.02 6.19 17.02
C GLU A 197 15.71 5.43 17.14
N HIS A 198 15.15 5.09 16.00
CA HIS A 198 13.93 4.27 15.85
C HIS A 198 14.20 3.10 14.92
N THR A 199 13.40 2.05 15.07
CA THR A 199 13.40 0.90 14.15
C THR A 199 11.99 0.57 13.70
N LEU A 200 11.88 0.09 12.45
CA LEU A 200 10.65 -0.51 11.92
C LEU A 200 10.99 -1.86 11.30
N GLN A 201 10.34 -2.91 11.77
CA GLN A 201 10.40 -4.22 11.12
C GLN A 201 9.72 -4.12 9.75
N ALA A 202 10.35 -4.71 8.73
CA ALA A 202 9.88 -4.65 7.36
C ALA A 202 9.89 -6.03 6.68
N ALA A 203 8.92 -6.27 5.81
CA ALA A 203 8.99 -7.32 4.80
C ALA A 203 9.90 -6.87 3.66
N VAL A 204 10.49 -7.83 2.97
CA VAL A 204 11.21 -7.64 1.70
C VAL A 204 10.30 -8.16 0.58
N GLU A 205 9.97 -7.28 -0.34
CA GLU A 205 9.15 -7.60 -1.50
C GLU A 205 9.99 -8.32 -2.58
N PRO A 206 9.36 -9.01 -3.56
CA PRO A 206 10.09 -9.77 -4.59
C PRO A 206 11.07 -8.94 -5.43
N ASP A 207 10.85 -7.63 -5.56
CA ASP A 207 11.74 -6.68 -6.26
C ASP A 207 12.85 -6.09 -5.36
N GLY A 208 12.93 -6.57 -4.11
CA GLY A 208 13.88 -6.10 -3.11
C GLY A 208 13.45 -4.85 -2.36
N SER A 209 12.37 -4.20 -2.75
CA SER A 209 11.81 -3.07 -1.99
C SER A 209 11.32 -3.50 -0.61
N LEU A 210 11.20 -2.54 0.30
CA LEU A 210 10.77 -2.81 1.67
C LEU A 210 9.31 -2.41 1.87
N TRP A 211 8.65 -3.12 2.77
CA TRP A 211 7.29 -2.79 3.20
C TRP A 211 7.18 -2.88 4.72
N ALA A 212 6.89 -1.76 5.35
CA ALA A 212 6.63 -1.68 6.79
C ALA A 212 5.19 -1.24 7.06
N VAL A 213 4.55 -1.89 8.03
CA VAL A 213 3.28 -1.46 8.61
C VAL A 213 3.59 -0.81 9.95
N PHE A 214 3.19 0.44 10.14
CA PHE A 214 3.52 1.18 11.35
C PHE A 214 2.36 2.03 11.87
N ALA A 215 2.38 2.28 13.17
CA ALA A 215 1.60 3.31 13.84
C ALA A 215 2.56 4.30 14.51
N ASP A 216 2.06 5.46 14.88
CA ASP A 216 2.80 6.52 15.55
C ASP A 216 1.85 7.33 16.47
N ALA A 217 2.35 8.35 17.14
CA ALA A 217 1.54 9.14 18.07
C ALA A 217 0.37 9.91 17.42
N THR A 218 0.32 10.01 16.08
CA THR A 218 -0.82 10.61 15.35
C THR A 218 -1.92 9.60 15.05
N SER A 219 -1.59 8.30 15.11
CA SER A 219 -2.46 7.20 14.66
C SER A 219 -3.73 7.06 15.48
N GLY A 220 -4.88 6.97 14.80
CA GLY A 220 -6.20 6.89 15.43
C GLY A 220 -6.70 8.23 16.00
N ASN A 221 -5.98 9.32 15.78
CA ASN A 221 -6.31 10.66 16.26
C ASN A 221 -6.32 11.66 15.08
N SER A 222 -5.17 12.18 14.67
CA SER A 222 -5.04 13.10 13.52
C SER A 222 -4.70 12.41 12.21
N SER A 223 -4.38 11.11 12.24
CA SER A 223 -4.22 10.25 11.07
C SER A 223 -4.96 8.92 11.27
N TYR A 224 -5.10 8.16 10.19
CA TYR A 224 -5.67 6.81 10.24
C TYR A 224 -4.89 5.92 11.23
N ARG A 225 -5.56 4.90 11.77
CA ARG A 225 -5.07 4.04 12.87
C ARG A 225 -3.70 3.39 12.64
N PHE A 226 -3.25 3.25 11.38
CA PHE A 226 -1.90 2.83 10.98
C PHE A 226 -1.67 3.17 9.52
N ARG A 227 -0.41 3.14 9.09
CA ARG A 227 -0.01 3.48 7.73
C ARG A 227 1.02 2.48 7.21
N PHE A 228 1.21 2.48 5.91
CA PHE A 228 2.27 1.73 5.24
C PHE A 228 3.41 2.65 4.85
N LEU A 229 4.61 2.16 4.97
CA LEU A 229 5.81 2.78 4.43
C LEU A 229 6.41 1.80 3.41
N ARG A 230 6.80 2.31 2.23
CA ARG A 230 7.35 1.51 1.14
C ARG A 230 8.66 2.11 0.64
N PRO A 231 9.75 1.96 1.37
CA PRO A 231 11.07 2.34 0.90
C PRO A 231 11.48 1.48 -0.31
N GLY A 232 12.32 2.05 -1.18
CA GLY A 232 12.96 1.28 -2.24
C GLY A 232 13.89 0.19 -1.69
N ALA A 233 14.48 -0.58 -2.59
CA ALA A 233 15.50 -1.57 -2.21
C ALA A 233 16.71 -0.86 -1.56
N PRO A 234 17.27 -1.42 -0.48
CA PRO A 234 18.51 -0.93 0.10
C PRO A 234 19.66 -1.01 -0.90
N ASP A 235 20.63 -0.12 -0.80
CA ASP A 235 21.87 -0.21 -1.56
C ASP A 235 22.79 -1.34 -1.01
N GLU A 236 23.98 -1.49 -1.61
CA GLU A 236 24.97 -2.52 -1.25
C GLU A 236 25.49 -2.37 0.21
N ASP A 237 25.43 -1.15 0.76
CA ASP A 237 25.79 -0.86 2.15
C ASP A 237 24.59 -0.96 3.12
N GLY A 238 23.41 -1.33 2.60
CA GLY A 238 22.17 -1.41 3.36
C GLY A 238 21.48 -0.05 3.59
N ARG A 239 21.95 1.03 2.94
CA ARG A 239 21.32 2.33 3.09
C ARG A 239 19.99 2.37 2.37
N VAL A 240 19.01 3.06 2.96
CA VAL A 240 17.66 3.18 2.40
C VAL A 240 17.07 4.54 2.75
N LYS A 241 16.37 5.15 1.80
CA LYS A 241 15.63 6.39 2.03
C LYS A 241 14.31 6.09 2.74
N VAL A 242 14.13 6.62 3.95
CA VAL A 242 12.93 6.51 4.78
C VAL A 242 12.12 7.80 4.61
N ASP A 243 11.24 7.84 3.60
CA ASP A 243 10.47 9.03 3.25
C ASP A 243 9.05 8.95 3.82
N PHE A 244 8.85 9.52 4.98
CA PHE A 244 7.52 9.59 5.61
C PHE A 244 6.54 10.51 4.89
N ASN A 245 7.00 11.45 4.02
CA ASN A 245 6.09 12.20 3.14
C ASN A 245 5.29 11.27 2.21
N ARG A 246 5.79 10.06 1.98
CA ARG A 246 5.15 9.01 1.19
C ARG A 246 4.55 7.89 2.04
N ALA A 247 4.31 8.13 3.33
CA ALA A 247 3.54 7.20 4.15
C ALA A 247 2.10 7.10 3.62
N LEU A 248 1.61 5.87 3.43
CA LEU A 248 0.38 5.56 2.72
C LEU A 248 -0.74 5.15 3.66
N LEU A 249 -1.95 5.56 3.37
CA LEU A 249 -3.13 4.89 3.90
C LEU A 249 -3.20 3.44 3.41
N PRO A 250 -3.45 2.47 4.31
CA PRO A 250 -3.67 1.09 3.91
C PRO A 250 -4.97 0.96 3.11
N PRO A 251 -5.12 -0.05 2.23
CA PRO A 251 -6.34 -0.25 1.47
C PRO A 251 -7.63 -0.30 2.30
N CYS A 252 -7.56 -0.77 3.55
CA CYS A 252 -8.71 -0.79 4.47
C CYS A 252 -9.16 0.60 4.97
N ALA A 253 -8.42 1.67 4.65
CA ALA A 253 -8.90 3.04 4.84
C ALA A 253 -9.89 3.46 3.73
N PHE A 254 -9.93 2.74 2.63
CA PHE A 254 -10.78 3.02 1.47
C PHE A 254 -12.00 2.09 1.39
N ALA A 255 -11.86 0.83 1.85
CA ALA A 255 -12.97 -0.13 1.95
C ALA A 255 -12.73 -1.13 3.08
N ASP A 256 -13.74 -1.34 3.91
CA ASP A 256 -13.69 -2.21 5.11
C ASP A 256 -13.43 -3.70 4.80
N HIS A 257 -13.60 -4.09 3.53
CA HIS A 257 -13.44 -5.47 3.08
C HIS A 257 -11.96 -5.89 2.82
N PHE A 258 -11.00 -4.98 2.99
CA PHE A 258 -9.58 -5.33 2.91
C PHE A 258 -9.08 -5.97 4.21
N ILE A 259 -8.17 -6.93 4.05
CA ILE A 259 -7.56 -7.70 5.13
C ILE A 259 -6.15 -7.19 5.49
N CYS A 260 -6.01 -5.87 5.65
CA CYS A 260 -4.71 -5.26 5.95
C CYS A 260 -4.17 -5.72 7.31
N PRO A 261 -2.90 -6.12 7.40
CA PRO A 261 -2.29 -6.43 8.69
C PRO A 261 -2.12 -5.16 9.52
N PHE A 262 -2.27 -5.29 10.81
CA PHE A 262 -1.93 -4.23 11.76
C PHE A 262 -0.43 -4.22 12.02
N PRO A 263 0.12 -3.13 12.58
CA PRO A 263 1.53 -3.04 12.92
C PRO A 263 1.97 -4.23 13.77
N PRO A 264 3.09 -4.90 13.42
CA PRO A 264 3.64 -5.92 14.29
C PRO A 264 4.16 -5.30 15.61
N PRO A 265 4.31 -6.09 16.67
CA PRO A 265 4.93 -5.61 17.91
C PRO A 265 6.26 -4.90 17.62
N GLY A 266 6.42 -3.70 18.16
CA GLY A 266 7.60 -2.86 17.94
C GLY A 266 7.47 -1.82 16.81
N ASN A 267 6.46 -1.93 15.93
CA ASN A 267 6.23 -0.96 14.86
C ASN A 267 5.25 0.18 15.25
N THR A 268 5.18 0.50 16.53
CA THR A 268 4.47 1.69 17.00
C THR A 268 5.48 2.70 17.51
N LEU A 269 5.68 3.77 16.75
CA LEU A 269 6.59 4.85 17.11
C LEU A 269 5.97 5.74 18.20
N THR A 270 6.75 6.12 19.20
CA THR A 270 6.33 7.09 20.22
C THR A 270 6.34 8.52 19.69
N ALA A 271 7.10 8.79 18.63
CA ALA A 271 7.13 10.07 17.94
C ALA A 271 5.87 10.30 17.13
N ALA A 272 5.47 11.57 16.95
CA ALA A 272 4.39 11.96 16.06
C ALA A 272 4.92 12.16 14.64
N VAL A 273 4.56 11.28 13.71
CA VAL A 273 4.94 11.40 12.30
C VAL A 273 3.89 12.25 11.58
N ALA A 274 4.05 13.57 11.67
CA ALA A 274 3.16 14.55 11.01
C ALA A 274 3.53 14.72 9.52
N ALA A 275 3.53 13.63 8.76
CA ALA A 275 3.86 13.56 7.34
C ALA A 275 3.03 12.49 6.62
N GLY A 276 2.94 12.55 5.29
CA GLY A 276 2.25 11.57 4.45
C GLY A 276 0.73 11.65 4.49
N GLU A 277 0.08 10.60 3.98
CA GLU A 277 -1.37 10.47 3.95
C GLU A 277 -1.94 10.36 5.37
N ARG A 278 -3.04 11.08 5.65
CA ARG A 278 -3.69 11.10 6.97
C ARG A 278 -5.04 10.41 6.97
N ASN A 279 -5.97 10.85 6.12
CA ASN A 279 -7.34 10.34 6.08
C ASN A 279 -7.90 10.37 4.66
N ARG A 280 -8.89 9.53 4.40
CA ARG A 280 -9.78 9.64 3.26
C ARG A 280 -10.75 10.80 3.50
N ILE A 281 -11.02 11.60 2.47
CA ILE A 281 -12.01 12.69 2.49
C ILE A 281 -13.11 12.34 1.49
N ASP A 282 -14.33 12.36 1.97
CA ASP A 282 -15.56 12.16 1.19
C ASP A 282 -16.33 13.47 1.00
N ALA A 283 -17.36 13.43 0.14
CA ALA A 283 -18.22 14.57 -0.20
C ALA A 283 -19.11 15.00 0.99
#